data_a54952f4cd6987c310309bdd3304057f
#
_entry.id   a54952f4cd6987c310309bdd3304057f
#
_cell.length_a   1.000
_cell.length_b   1.000
_cell.length_c   1.000
_cell.angle_alpha   90.00
_cell.angle_beta   90.00
_cell.angle_gamma   90.00
#
_symmetry.space_group_name_H-M   'P 1'
#
loop_
_entity.id
_entity.type
_entity.pdbx_description
1 polymer ?
#
loop_
_entity_poly.entity_id
_entity_poly.type
_entity_poly.pdbx_seq_one_letter_code
_entity_poly.pdbx_strand_id
1 'polypeptide(L)'
;MTTIVGIKTKEGVVLGSDKRASKGFFIGSKITQKIAKVDDTLAVAIAGQLSDAEYLIKVAKAERKLIELRRGFPLTTKESTRLIANLAYSGLKNYQPYFVELLVAGVDQEGAHVFAADMSGAITSEDFASSGSGSPIAYGVLESMYYKEITNEQAEAVATKAVAAAMERDPGSGNGIEVLAIPNLLATVEVKK
;
A
#
# COMPACT_ATOMS: atom_id res chain seq x y z
N MET A 1 13.15 0.64 7.99
CA MET A 1 12.46 1.68 8.77
C MET A 1 11.75 2.58 7.77
N THR A 2 10.50 2.95 8.03
CA THR A 2 9.60 3.56 7.05
C THR A 2 8.29 3.91 7.73
N THR A 3 7.51 4.83 7.13
CA THR A 3 6.09 5.01 7.39
C THR A 3 5.33 4.93 6.08
N ILE A 4 4.41 3.98 5.97
CA ILE A 4 3.43 3.91 4.88
C ILE A 4 2.02 3.98 5.45
N VAL A 5 1.11 4.60 4.71
CA VAL A 5 -0.31 4.69 5.05
C VAL A 5 -1.16 4.35 3.83
N GLY A 6 -2.33 3.76 4.07
CA GLY A 6 -3.34 3.48 3.07
C GLY A 6 -4.70 3.89 3.61
N ILE A 7 -5.52 4.55 2.80
CA ILE A 7 -6.82 5.08 3.18
C ILE A 7 -7.84 4.73 2.09
N LYS A 8 -8.93 4.08 2.49
CA LYS A 8 -10.10 3.88 1.65
C LYS A 8 -10.98 5.12 1.69
N THR A 9 -11.43 5.55 0.52
CA THR A 9 -12.29 6.72 0.36
C THR A 9 -13.58 6.35 -0.35
N LYS A 10 -14.56 7.25 -0.36
CA LYS A 10 -15.76 7.09 -1.19
C LYS A 10 -15.48 7.18 -2.70
N GLU A 11 -14.32 7.74 -3.08
CA GLU A 11 -13.92 7.99 -4.47
C GLU A 11 -12.80 7.06 -4.96
N GLY A 12 -12.27 6.19 -4.08
CA GLY A 12 -11.16 5.30 -4.43
C GLY A 12 -10.28 4.95 -3.24
N VAL A 13 -8.96 5.00 -3.45
CA VAL A 13 -7.96 4.75 -2.40
C VAL A 13 -6.81 5.75 -2.49
N VAL A 14 -6.19 6.02 -1.34
CA VAL A 14 -5.00 6.87 -1.24
C VAL A 14 -3.90 6.10 -0.51
N LEU A 15 -2.70 6.10 -1.07
CA LEU A 15 -1.47 5.63 -0.41
C LEU A 15 -0.55 6.80 -0.13
N GLY A 16 0.12 6.78 1.03
CA GLY A 16 1.15 7.74 1.40
C GLY A 16 2.40 7.06 1.92
N SER A 17 3.57 7.64 1.71
CA SER A 17 4.84 7.16 2.27
C SER A 17 5.84 8.29 2.49
N ASP A 18 6.81 8.06 3.38
CA ASP A 18 8.04 8.85 3.45
C ASP A 18 9.06 8.40 2.38
N LYS A 19 10.14 9.17 2.19
CA LYS A 19 11.17 8.91 1.15
C LYS A 19 12.54 8.49 1.68
N ARG A 20 12.69 8.28 2.99
CA ARG A 20 13.97 7.90 3.59
C ARG A 20 14.24 6.40 3.44
N ALA A 21 15.42 6.02 2.95
CA ALA A 21 15.95 4.68 3.09
C ALA A 21 17.17 4.71 4.02
N SER A 22 17.10 3.97 5.13
CA SER A 22 18.18 3.88 6.12
C SER A 22 19.06 2.66 5.85
N LYS A 23 20.37 2.81 6.13
CA LYS A 23 21.34 1.72 6.16
C LYS A 23 22.01 1.71 7.54
N GLY A 24 21.54 0.81 8.42
CA GLY A 24 21.92 0.84 9.83
C GLY A 24 21.53 2.20 10.47
N PHE A 25 22.50 2.94 10.94
CA PHE A 25 22.28 4.20 11.66
C PHE A 25 22.38 5.46 10.79
N PHE A 26 22.57 5.32 9.47
CA PHE A 26 22.66 6.47 8.59
C PHE A 26 21.61 6.45 7.47
N ILE A 27 21.40 7.63 6.87
CA ILE A 27 20.47 7.79 5.74
C ILE A 27 21.19 7.37 4.46
N GLY A 28 20.77 6.25 3.88
CA GLY A 28 21.34 5.72 2.63
C GLY A 28 20.75 6.40 1.39
N SER A 29 19.47 6.79 1.42
CA SER A 29 18.80 7.53 0.36
C SER A 29 17.75 8.47 0.94
N LYS A 30 17.55 9.62 0.26
CA LYS A 30 16.56 10.64 0.61
C LYS A 30 15.41 10.77 -0.40
N ILE A 31 15.43 9.95 -1.45
CA ILE A 31 14.53 10.04 -2.60
C ILE A 31 13.93 8.69 -2.97
N THR A 32 13.96 7.73 -2.07
CA THR A 32 13.44 6.37 -2.32
C THR A 32 11.94 6.43 -2.52
N GLN A 33 11.49 5.88 -3.64
CA GLN A 33 10.07 5.65 -3.88
C GLN A 33 9.64 4.37 -3.16
N LYS A 34 8.56 4.44 -2.40
CA LYS A 34 8.01 3.31 -1.63
C LYS A 34 6.59 2.97 -2.04
N ILE A 35 6.05 3.63 -3.06
CA ILE A 35 4.77 3.31 -3.66
C ILE A 35 5.01 2.81 -5.07
N ALA A 36 4.73 1.54 -5.30
CA ALA A 36 4.85 0.88 -6.60
C ALA A 36 3.48 0.75 -7.26
N LYS A 37 3.28 1.42 -8.38
CA LYS A 37 2.08 1.26 -9.20
C LYS A 37 2.17 -0.06 -9.97
N VAL A 38 1.21 -0.96 -9.73
CA VAL A 38 1.11 -2.24 -10.46
C VAL A 38 0.45 -2.01 -11.82
N ASP A 39 -0.68 -1.31 -11.81
CA ASP A 39 -1.40 -0.80 -12.99
C ASP A 39 -2.22 0.44 -12.61
N ASP A 40 -3.21 0.82 -13.43
CA ASP A 40 -4.04 2.00 -13.19
C ASP A 40 -5.05 1.82 -12.05
N THR A 41 -5.29 0.59 -11.62
CA THR A 41 -6.28 0.23 -10.59
C THR A 41 -5.67 -0.28 -9.30
N LEU A 42 -4.36 -0.57 -9.27
CA LEU A 42 -3.69 -1.22 -8.16
C LEU A 42 -2.31 -0.63 -7.89
N ALA A 43 -2.02 -0.31 -6.64
CA ALA A 43 -0.70 0.07 -6.17
C ALA A 43 -0.37 -0.60 -4.82
N VAL A 44 0.93 -0.66 -4.53
CA VAL A 44 1.48 -1.27 -3.32
C VAL A 44 2.42 -0.29 -2.65
N ALA A 45 2.16 0.05 -1.38
CA ALA A 45 3.11 0.77 -0.55
C ALA A 45 3.97 -0.24 0.25
N ILE A 46 5.26 0.07 0.37
CA ILE A 46 6.32 -0.86 0.78
C ILE A 46 6.94 -0.40 2.09
N ALA A 47 6.96 -1.28 3.09
CA ALA A 47 7.81 -1.20 4.26
C ALA A 47 8.63 -2.48 4.39
N GLY A 48 9.81 -2.40 5.02
CA GLY A 48 10.73 -3.53 5.16
C GLY A 48 11.90 -3.46 4.17
N GLN A 49 12.29 -4.60 3.62
CA GLN A 49 13.40 -4.70 2.68
C GLN A 49 12.92 -4.45 1.25
N LEU A 50 13.43 -3.37 0.64
CA LEU A 50 12.96 -2.89 -0.66
C LEU A 50 13.14 -3.94 -1.77
N SER A 51 14.30 -4.62 -1.80
CA SER A 51 14.59 -5.66 -2.79
C SER A 51 13.60 -6.83 -2.74
N ASP A 52 13.20 -7.24 -1.55
CA ASP A 52 12.22 -8.31 -1.34
C ASP A 52 10.84 -7.89 -1.86
N ALA A 53 10.43 -6.66 -1.52
CA ALA A 53 9.17 -6.11 -1.99
C ALA A 53 9.13 -5.94 -3.51
N GLU A 54 10.20 -5.40 -4.11
CA GLU A 54 10.32 -5.25 -5.56
C GLU A 54 10.22 -6.60 -6.29
N TYR A 55 10.89 -7.63 -5.75
CA TYR A 55 10.80 -8.98 -6.28
C TYR A 55 9.39 -9.53 -6.22
N LEU A 56 8.73 -9.47 -5.04
CA LEU A 56 7.36 -9.95 -4.84
C LEU A 56 6.37 -9.24 -5.78
N ILE A 57 6.47 -7.91 -5.88
CA ILE A 57 5.59 -7.10 -6.72
C ILE A 57 5.83 -7.43 -8.21
N LYS A 58 7.09 -7.58 -8.63
CA LYS A 58 7.43 -7.94 -10.01
C LYS A 58 6.86 -9.30 -10.40
N VAL A 59 7.03 -10.32 -9.56
CA VAL A 59 6.50 -11.67 -9.81
C VAL A 59 4.97 -11.64 -9.81
N ALA A 60 4.35 -11.00 -8.79
CA ALA A 60 2.90 -10.89 -8.72
C ALA A 60 2.30 -10.18 -9.93
N LYS A 61 2.95 -9.12 -10.42
CA LYS A 61 2.51 -8.38 -11.62
C LYS A 61 2.54 -9.27 -12.87
N ALA A 62 3.57 -10.09 -13.04
CA ALA A 62 3.69 -11.03 -14.16
C ALA A 62 2.62 -12.13 -14.09
N GLU A 63 2.49 -12.77 -12.92
CA GLU A 63 1.48 -13.83 -12.69
C GLU A 63 0.05 -13.29 -12.84
N ARG A 64 -0.24 -12.11 -12.28
CA ARG A 64 -1.52 -11.44 -12.46
C ARG A 64 -1.85 -11.29 -13.94
N LYS A 65 -0.90 -10.79 -14.75
CA LYS A 65 -1.11 -10.60 -16.18
C LYS A 65 -1.38 -11.92 -16.92
N LEU A 66 -0.67 -12.99 -16.55
CA LEU A 66 -0.90 -14.33 -17.12
C LEU A 66 -2.30 -14.87 -16.79
N ILE A 67 -2.72 -14.70 -15.53
CA ILE A 67 -4.05 -15.15 -15.08
C ILE A 67 -5.14 -14.37 -15.82
N GLU A 68 -5.01 -13.04 -15.91
CA GLU A 68 -5.97 -12.19 -16.63
C GLU A 68 -6.11 -12.56 -18.11
N LEU A 69 -4.97 -12.83 -18.77
CA LEU A 69 -4.99 -13.29 -20.17
C LEU A 69 -5.68 -14.65 -20.34
N ARG A 70 -5.54 -15.56 -19.39
CA ARG A 70 -6.20 -16.88 -19.41
C ARG A 70 -7.68 -16.79 -19.07
N ARG A 71 -8.06 -15.93 -18.14
CA ARG A 71 -9.45 -15.75 -17.68
C ARG A 71 -10.28 -14.87 -18.61
N GLY A 72 -9.64 -13.92 -19.30
CA GLY A 72 -10.31 -12.91 -20.13
C GLY A 72 -10.87 -11.71 -19.34
N PHE A 73 -10.61 -11.59 -18.02
CA PHE A 73 -11.03 -10.47 -17.19
C PHE A 73 -10.02 -10.21 -16.05
N PRO A 74 -9.97 -8.97 -15.50
CA PRO A 74 -9.03 -8.57 -14.47
C PRO A 74 -9.19 -9.34 -13.15
N LEU A 75 -8.10 -9.48 -12.39
CA LEU A 75 -8.15 -9.90 -10.99
C LEU A 75 -8.66 -8.76 -10.12
N THR A 76 -9.44 -9.13 -9.10
CA THR A 76 -9.83 -8.18 -8.03
C THR A 76 -8.60 -7.76 -7.21
N THR A 77 -8.74 -6.67 -6.47
CA THR A 77 -7.71 -6.20 -5.52
C THR A 77 -7.38 -7.28 -4.50
N LYS A 78 -8.41 -7.98 -3.99
CA LYS A 78 -8.26 -9.09 -3.05
C LYS A 78 -7.49 -10.28 -3.64
N GLU A 79 -7.83 -10.70 -4.87
CA GLU A 79 -7.12 -11.78 -5.56
C GLU A 79 -5.65 -11.41 -5.81
N SER A 80 -5.38 -10.17 -6.21
CA SER A 80 -4.03 -9.66 -6.42
C SER A 80 -3.22 -9.63 -5.11
N THR A 81 -3.85 -9.19 -4.01
CA THR A 81 -3.24 -9.22 -2.68
C THR A 81 -2.93 -10.65 -2.24
N ARG A 82 -3.86 -11.58 -2.47
CA ARG A 82 -3.66 -13.00 -2.13
C ARG A 82 -2.51 -13.62 -2.92
N LEU A 83 -2.31 -13.21 -4.17
CA LEU A 83 -1.18 -13.66 -4.98
C LEU A 83 0.16 -13.25 -4.35
N ILE A 84 0.30 -11.98 -3.93
CA ILE A 84 1.49 -11.48 -3.23
C ILE A 84 1.70 -12.23 -1.90
N ALA A 85 0.63 -12.37 -1.12
CA ALA A 85 0.67 -13.05 0.18
C ALA A 85 1.06 -14.53 0.08
N ASN A 86 0.59 -15.24 -0.94
CA ASN A 86 0.97 -16.62 -1.18
C ASN A 86 2.46 -16.78 -1.52
N LEU A 87 3.03 -15.83 -2.26
CA LEU A 87 4.47 -15.79 -2.54
C LEU A 87 5.27 -15.57 -1.23
N ALA A 88 4.84 -14.61 -0.40
CA ALA A 88 5.47 -14.35 0.90
C ALA A 88 5.40 -15.59 1.82
N TYR A 89 4.22 -16.19 1.94
CA TYR A 89 4.01 -17.43 2.71
C TYR A 89 4.90 -18.57 2.22
N SER A 90 5.00 -18.78 0.90
CA SER A 90 5.87 -19.82 0.32
C SER A 90 7.33 -19.59 0.68
N GLY A 91 7.81 -18.34 0.59
CA GLY A 91 9.16 -17.98 1.01
C GLY A 91 9.42 -18.33 2.49
N LEU A 92 8.51 -17.93 3.38
CA LEU A 92 8.61 -18.21 4.81
C LEU A 92 8.66 -19.72 5.09
N LYS A 93 7.81 -20.52 4.44
CA LYS A 93 7.76 -22.00 4.62
C LYS A 93 8.98 -22.72 4.05
N ASN A 94 9.67 -22.10 3.09
CA ASN A 94 10.91 -22.62 2.53
C ASN A 94 12.17 -22.05 3.22
N TYR A 95 12.04 -21.44 4.42
CA TYR A 95 13.14 -20.83 5.17
C TYR A 95 13.87 -19.70 4.42
N GLN A 96 13.18 -19.04 3.49
CA GLN A 96 13.64 -17.88 2.74
C GLN A 96 12.61 -16.75 2.84
N PRO A 97 12.38 -16.19 4.06
CA PRO A 97 11.34 -15.18 4.26
C PRO A 97 11.68 -13.88 3.53
N TYR A 98 10.66 -13.27 2.96
CA TYR A 98 10.72 -11.90 2.48
C TYR A 98 10.37 -10.94 3.62
N PHE A 99 11.31 -10.09 4.00
CA PHE A 99 11.11 -9.14 5.11
C PHE A 99 10.33 -7.92 4.66
N VAL A 100 9.03 -8.08 4.53
CA VAL A 100 8.12 -7.05 4.00
C VAL A 100 6.87 -6.91 4.85
N GLU A 101 6.37 -5.68 4.88
CA GLU A 101 5.02 -5.30 5.26
C GLU A 101 4.49 -4.40 4.14
N LEU A 102 3.38 -4.76 3.56
CA LEU A 102 2.84 -4.14 2.37
C LEU A 102 1.43 -3.63 2.60
N LEU A 103 1.12 -2.44 2.08
CA LEU A 103 -0.26 -1.99 1.93
C LEU A 103 -0.62 -2.07 0.45
N VAL A 104 -1.54 -2.95 0.13
CA VAL A 104 -2.06 -3.14 -1.23
C VAL A 104 -3.38 -2.41 -1.34
N ALA A 105 -3.42 -1.37 -2.14
CA ALA A 105 -4.61 -0.56 -2.33
C ALA A 105 -5.03 -0.54 -3.79
N GLY A 106 -6.31 -0.67 -4.04
CA GLY A 106 -6.83 -0.70 -5.40
C GLY A 106 -8.34 -0.55 -5.47
N VAL A 107 -8.81 -0.45 -6.71
CA VAL A 107 -10.22 -0.34 -7.06
C VAL A 107 -10.58 -1.42 -8.08
N ASP A 108 -11.73 -2.03 -7.90
CA ASP A 108 -12.28 -3.05 -8.79
C ASP A 108 -13.82 -2.97 -8.84
N GLN A 109 -14.47 -3.98 -9.40
CA GLN A 109 -15.94 -4.02 -9.51
C GLN A 109 -16.65 -4.08 -8.14
N GLU A 110 -15.97 -4.55 -7.10
CA GLU A 110 -16.50 -4.60 -5.72
C GLU A 110 -16.28 -3.26 -4.97
N GLY A 111 -15.51 -2.33 -5.56
CA GLY A 111 -15.25 -1.00 -5.02
C GLY A 111 -13.78 -0.74 -4.69
N ALA A 112 -13.57 0.12 -3.70
CA ALA A 112 -12.26 0.50 -3.19
C ALA A 112 -11.82 -0.39 -2.03
N HIS A 113 -10.55 -0.82 -2.03
CA HIS A 113 -10.02 -1.74 -1.04
C HIS A 113 -8.61 -1.35 -0.59
N VAL A 114 -8.37 -1.48 0.71
CA VAL A 114 -7.04 -1.40 1.32
C VAL A 114 -6.80 -2.69 2.08
N PHE A 115 -5.72 -3.39 1.76
CA PHE A 115 -5.28 -4.60 2.44
C PHE A 115 -3.89 -4.39 3.02
N ALA A 116 -3.68 -4.82 4.25
CA ALA A 116 -2.35 -5.01 4.81
C ALA A 116 -1.94 -6.46 4.63
N ALA A 117 -0.71 -6.69 4.17
CA ALA A 117 -0.12 -8.01 4.00
C ALA A 117 1.29 -8.02 4.60
N ASP A 118 1.64 -9.10 5.28
CA ASP A 118 2.93 -9.27 5.93
C ASP A 118 3.74 -10.46 5.39
N MET A 119 4.96 -10.60 5.91
CA MET A 119 5.87 -11.67 5.53
C MET A 119 5.34 -13.09 5.81
N SER A 120 4.35 -13.23 6.67
CA SER A 120 3.72 -14.53 6.97
C SER A 120 2.68 -14.94 5.93
N GLY A 121 2.32 -14.03 5.02
CA GLY A 121 1.23 -14.21 4.06
C GLY A 121 -0.15 -13.96 4.67
N ALA A 122 -0.23 -13.36 5.86
CA ALA A 122 -1.48 -12.88 6.43
C ALA A 122 -1.98 -11.64 5.65
N ILE A 123 -3.31 -11.53 5.53
CA ILE A 123 -3.98 -10.40 4.90
C ILE A 123 -5.09 -9.92 5.81
N THR A 124 -5.12 -8.61 6.07
CA THR A 124 -6.26 -7.94 6.69
C THR A 124 -6.88 -6.92 5.75
N SER A 125 -8.18 -6.72 5.84
CA SER A 125 -8.92 -5.72 5.06
C SER A 125 -9.31 -4.58 6.00
N GLU A 126 -8.94 -3.37 5.65
CA GLU A 126 -9.06 -2.20 6.53
C GLU A 126 -9.70 -1.03 5.78
N ASP A 127 -10.34 -0.11 6.51
CA ASP A 127 -10.74 1.17 5.96
C ASP A 127 -9.55 2.15 5.88
N PHE A 128 -8.61 2.03 6.80
CA PHE A 128 -7.28 2.64 6.73
C PHE A 128 -6.25 1.76 7.42
N ALA A 129 -5.01 1.83 6.97
CA ALA A 129 -3.91 1.08 7.57
C ALA A 129 -2.61 1.88 7.52
N SER A 130 -1.69 1.53 8.40
CA SER A 130 -0.32 2.04 8.38
C SER A 130 0.65 0.90 8.70
N SER A 131 1.86 0.95 8.14
CA SER A 131 2.92 0.00 8.46
C SER A 131 4.29 0.64 8.45
N GLY A 132 5.28 -0.11 8.96
CA GLY A 132 6.62 0.37 9.18
C GLY A 132 6.84 0.96 10.57
N SER A 133 8.08 1.43 10.85
CA SER A 133 8.50 1.88 12.19
C SER A 133 7.73 3.09 12.74
N GLY A 134 7.26 3.99 11.87
CA GLY A 134 6.47 5.16 12.26
C GLY A 134 4.96 4.91 12.30
N SER A 135 4.49 3.69 12.01
CA SER A 135 3.06 3.37 11.95
C SER A 135 2.29 3.68 13.24
N PRO A 136 2.81 3.51 14.47
CA PRO A 136 2.07 3.84 15.68
C PRO A 136 1.70 5.34 15.76
N ILE A 137 2.58 6.21 15.25
CA ILE A 137 2.34 7.65 15.22
C ILE A 137 1.34 7.99 14.12
N ALA A 138 1.50 7.39 12.95
CA ALA A 138 0.59 7.58 11.81
C ALA A 138 -0.84 7.13 12.15
N TYR A 139 -1.01 6.01 12.87
CA TYR A 139 -2.32 5.54 13.34
C TYR A 139 -3.00 6.57 14.24
N GLY A 140 -2.29 7.25 15.13
CA GLY A 140 -2.87 8.30 15.97
C GLY A 140 -3.51 9.44 15.16
N VAL A 141 -2.92 9.79 14.02
CA VAL A 141 -3.47 10.79 13.09
C VAL A 141 -4.65 10.21 12.30
N LEU A 142 -4.51 8.98 11.78
CA LEU A 142 -5.55 8.31 11.01
C LEU A 142 -6.83 8.13 11.84
N GLU A 143 -6.72 7.61 13.06
CA GLU A 143 -7.84 7.45 14.00
C GLU A 143 -8.57 8.77 14.33
N SER A 144 -7.83 9.87 14.39
CA SER A 144 -8.40 11.17 14.73
C SER A 144 -9.03 11.91 13.55
N MET A 145 -8.61 11.59 12.32
CA MET A 145 -8.98 12.39 11.14
C MET A 145 -9.76 11.61 10.08
N TYR A 146 -9.74 10.27 10.13
CA TYR A 146 -10.50 9.46 9.19
C TYR A 146 -11.99 9.49 9.48
N TYR A 147 -12.79 9.51 8.43
CA TYR A 147 -14.23 9.24 8.45
C TYR A 147 -14.68 8.58 7.15
N LYS A 148 -15.75 7.80 7.21
CA LYS A 148 -16.14 6.86 6.13
C LYS A 148 -16.41 7.51 4.77
N GLU A 149 -16.91 8.75 4.76
CA GLU A 149 -17.26 9.48 3.53
C GLU A 149 -16.15 10.44 3.04
N ILE A 150 -14.91 10.21 3.47
CA ILE A 150 -13.75 11.02 3.10
C ILE A 150 -13.52 11.00 1.57
N THR A 151 -13.23 12.17 0.97
CA THR A 151 -12.86 12.26 -0.45
C THR A 151 -11.38 11.92 -0.67
N ASN A 152 -10.97 11.69 -1.92
CA ASN A 152 -9.54 11.47 -2.23
C ASN A 152 -8.69 12.66 -1.80
N GLU A 153 -9.09 13.89 -2.11
CA GLU A 153 -8.36 15.11 -1.72
C GLU A 153 -8.17 15.23 -0.21
N GLN A 154 -9.23 14.98 0.56
CA GLN A 154 -9.17 14.99 2.02
C GLN A 154 -8.27 13.87 2.56
N ALA A 155 -8.33 12.67 1.97
CA ALA A 155 -7.50 11.55 2.34
C ALA A 155 -6.01 11.77 2.01
N GLU A 156 -5.70 12.46 0.90
CA GLU A 156 -4.33 12.90 0.59
C GLU A 156 -3.78 13.84 1.67
N ALA A 157 -4.61 14.79 2.14
CA ALA A 157 -4.24 15.68 3.23
C ALA A 157 -4.04 14.91 4.55
N VAL A 158 -4.90 13.93 4.86
CA VAL A 158 -4.76 13.06 6.05
C VAL A 158 -3.50 12.20 5.95
N ALA A 159 -3.26 11.54 4.81
CA ALA A 159 -2.07 10.72 4.57
C ALA A 159 -0.78 11.55 4.73
N THR A 160 -0.78 12.77 4.16
CA THR A 160 0.35 13.71 4.29
C THR A 160 0.61 14.06 5.75
N LYS A 161 -0.44 14.38 6.53
CA LYS A 161 -0.30 14.69 7.97
C LYS A 161 0.16 13.49 8.79
N ALA A 162 -0.35 12.29 8.50
CA ALA A 162 0.01 11.07 9.20
C ALA A 162 1.50 10.74 9.00
N VAL A 163 1.98 10.79 7.75
CA VAL A 163 3.39 10.56 7.43
C VAL A 163 4.26 11.69 7.99
N ALA A 164 3.85 12.96 7.90
CA ALA A 164 4.59 14.08 8.47
C ALA A 164 4.75 13.95 10.00
N ALA A 165 3.68 13.59 10.72
CA ALA A 165 3.75 13.36 12.16
C ALA A 165 4.72 12.23 12.53
N ALA A 166 4.74 11.14 11.75
CA ALA A 166 5.69 10.05 11.94
C ALA A 166 7.14 10.52 11.69
N MET A 167 7.38 11.35 10.67
CA MET A 167 8.71 11.88 10.36
C MET A 167 9.31 12.72 11.48
N GLU A 168 8.50 13.34 12.34
CA GLU A 168 8.96 14.13 13.49
C GLU A 168 9.53 13.28 14.63
N ARG A 169 9.15 12.00 14.73
CA ARG A 169 9.48 11.15 15.88
C ARG A 169 10.13 9.82 15.51
N ASP A 170 9.89 9.31 14.29
CA ASP A 170 10.52 8.07 13.81
C ASP A 170 11.82 8.39 13.06
N PRO A 171 12.99 8.03 13.59
CA PRO A 171 14.26 8.27 12.93
C PRO A 171 14.39 7.53 11.59
N GLY A 172 13.56 6.53 11.38
CA GLY A 172 13.51 5.74 10.13
C GLY A 172 12.73 6.38 9.01
N SER A 173 11.91 7.40 9.30
CA SER A 173 11.07 8.09 8.34
C SER A 173 11.55 9.52 8.08
N GLY A 174 11.38 10.03 6.86
CA GLY A 174 11.79 11.40 6.56
C GLY A 174 12.06 11.68 5.07
N ASN A 175 12.64 12.86 4.82
CA ASN A 175 13.17 13.31 3.52
C ASN A 175 12.09 13.54 2.44
N GLY A 176 10.87 13.82 2.84
CA GLY A 176 9.75 14.12 1.96
C GLY A 176 8.65 13.05 2.01
N ILE A 177 7.54 13.39 1.37
CA ILE A 177 6.33 12.59 1.37
C ILE A 177 5.93 12.33 -0.08
N GLU A 178 5.51 11.11 -0.36
CA GLU A 178 4.90 10.70 -1.61
C GLU A 178 3.45 10.31 -1.32
N VAL A 179 2.53 10.79 -2.14
CA VAL A 179 1.11 10.42 -2.05
C VAL A 179 0.63 10.01 -3.44
N LEU A 180 -0.15 8.95 -3.51
CA LEU A 180 -0.78 8.44 -4.72
C LEU A 180 -2.26 8.17 -4.46
N ALA A 181 -3.14 8.80 -5.23
CA ALA A 181 -4.56 8.48 -5.27
C ALA A 181 -4.87 7.59 -6.49
N ILE A 182 -5.73 6.60 -6.30
CA ILE A 182 -6.34 5.80 -7.38
C ILE A 182 -7.85 6.03 -7.31
N PRO A 183 -8.41 6.79 -8.26
CA PRO A 183 -9.84 7.05 -8.28
C PRO A 183 -10.63 5.80 -8.74
N ASN A 184 -11.79 5.58 -8.15
CA ASN A 184 -12.73 4.56 -8.58
C ASN A 184 -13.53 5.04 -9.82
N LEU A 185 -12.93 4.96 -10.98
CA LEU A 185 -13.57 5.33 -12.25
C LEU A 185 -14.71 4.37 -12.63
N LEU A 186 -14.81 3.19 -12.00
CA LEU A 186 -15.86 2.21 -12.25
C LEU A 186 -17.18 2.62 -11.57
N ALA A 187 -17.13 3.38 -10.49
CA ALA A 187 -18.31 3.89 -9.80
C ALA A 187 -19.03 5.02 -10.57
N THR A 188 -18.40 5.64 -11.55
CA THR A 188 -18.96 6.74 -12.35
C THR A 188 -19.82 6.28 -13.54
N VAL A 189 -19.97 4.97 -13.75
CA VAL A 189 -20.84 4.38 -14.79
C VAL A 189 -22.19 3.96 -14.20
N GLU A 190 -22.74 4.68 -13.23
CA GLU A 190 -24.16 4.60 -12.97
C GLU A 190 -24.90 5.31 -14.11
N VAL A 191 -25.39 4.49 -15.03
CA VAL A 191 -26.27 4.89 -16.13
C VAL A 191 -27.47 5.64 -15.53
N LYS A 192 -27.55 6.93 -15.79
CA LYS A 192 -28.82 7.65 -15.65
C LYS A 192 -29.88 6.91 -16.51
N LYS A 193 -30.77 6.19 -15.84
CA LYS A 193 -32.01 5.72 -16.43
C LYS A 193 -33.01 6.87 -16.56
#